data_cfe2df7a9d6b3870e05a078dbad37d3b
#
_entry.id   cfe2df7a9d6b3870e05a078dbad37d3b
#
_cell.length_a   1.000
_cell.length_b   1.000
_cell.length_c   1.000
_cell.angle_alpha   90.00
_cell.angle_beta   90.00
_cell.angle_gamma   90.00
#
_symmetry.space_group_name_H-M   'P 1'
#
loop_
_entity.id
_entity.type
_entity.pdbx_description
1 polymer ?
#
loop_
_entity_poly.entity_id
_entity_poly.type
_entity_poly.pdbx_seq_one_letter_code
_entity_poly.pdbx_strand_id
1 'polypeptide(L)'
;MTIDLTELFKVQNVLKERIGYRETDRFNKTKLALLVEIGECANEWRGFKYWSTKKPTEFIHTTAGATVENADYFECMEGDECGEILYKEDFECLLDPNYDECPKCKVGYVVPFRKKYPLLEEYSDGLHFVMQLGLEINSDFRIPYNRLTFSKNITDKFNSVYLLTARLEEGNLLLDDKEYRLLLTEYVELADYLGFTWDQVEAMYYEKNKINHKRQSEGY
;
A
#
# COMPACT_ATOMS: atom_id res chain seq x y z
N MET A 1 8.28 8.79 20.50
CA MET A 1 6.94 8.68 19.89
C MET A 1 6.63 7.19 19.81
N THR A 2 5.42 6.73 20.07
CA THR A 2 5.04 5.32 19.95
C THR A 2 4.04 5.24 18.81
N ILE A 3 4.29 4.38 17.83
CA ILE A 3 3.30 4.06 16.80
C ILE A 3 2.47 2.91 17.36
N ASP A 4 1.17 3.12 17.48
CA ASP A 4 0.23 2.09 17.92
C ASP A 4 -0.42 1.45 16.69
N LEU A 5 -0.03 0.24 16.38
CA LEU A 5 -0.51 -0.53 15.24
C LEU A 5 -1.75 -1.39 15.57
N THR A 6 -2.28 -1.28 16.79
CA THR A 6 -3.34 -2.17 17.29
C THR A 6 -4.55 -2.20 16.35
N GLU A 7 -4.98 -1.06 15.82
CA GLU A 7 -6.15 -1.00 14.92
C GLU A 7 -5.84 -1.64 13.55
N LEU A 8 -4.66 -1.42 13.00
CA LEU A 8 -4.27 -2.05 11.73
C LEU A 8 -4.19 -3.58 11.87
N PHE A 9 -3.67 -4.08 12.99
CA PHE A 9 -3.67 -5.52 13.28
C PHE A 9 -5.07 -6.11 13.43
N LYS A 10 -6.01 -5.39 14.04
CA LYS A 10 -7.41 -5.82 14.12
C LYS A 10 -8.03 -5.95 12.72
N VAL A 11 -7.82 -4.94 11.88
CA VAL A 11 -8.31 -4.92 10.50
C VAL A 11 -7.68 -6.06 9.69
N GLN A 12 -6.37 -6.29 9.84
CA GLN A 12 -5.68 -7.41 9.19
C GLN A 12 -6.22 -8.77 9.66
N ASN A 13 -6.51 -8.92 10.95
CA ASN A 13 -7.06 -10.16 11.47
C ASN A 13 -8.45 -10.47 10.89
N VAL A 14 -9.29 -9.45 10.68
CA VAL A 14 -10.59 -9.62 10.01
C VAL A 14 -10.40 -10.13 8.58
N LEU A 15 -9.46 -9.58 7.85
CA LEU A 15 -9.12 -10.05 6.48
C LEU A 15 -8.58 -11.49 6.50
N LYS A 16 -7.67 -11.80 7.41
CA LYS A 16 -7.11 -13.16 7.62
C LYS A 16 -8.21 -14.20 7.84
N GLU A 17 -9.14 -13.91 8.76
CA GLU A 17 -10.27 -14.83 9.04
C GLU A 17 -11.19 -14.98 7.84
N ARG A 18 -11.40 -13.92 7.06
CA ARG A 18 -12.19 -13.97 5.84
C ARG A 18 -11.56 -14.82 4.74
N ILE A 19 -10.24 -14.71 4.54
CA ILE A 19 -9.47 -15.55 3.59
C ILE A 19 -9.59 -17.02 4.01
N GLY A 20 -9.56 -17.31 5.31
CA GLY A 20 -9.85 -18.63 5.85
C GLY A 20 -8.83 -19.71 5.50
N TYR A 21 -7.63 -19.36 4.99
CA TYR A 21 -6.59 -20.35 4.68
C TYR A 21 -5.99 -20.91 5.97
N ARG A 22 -6.10 -22.24 6.15
CA ARG A 22 -5.78 -22.97 7.41
C ARG A 22 -4.63 -23.97 7.29
N GLU A 23 -3.98 -24.04 6.12
CA GLU A 23 -2.90 -25.00 5.89
C GLU A 23 -1.63 -24.64 6.67
N THR A 24 -0.82 -25.63 6.98
CA THR A 24 0.40 -25.48 7.80
C THR A 24 1.51 -24.69 7.12
N ASP A 25 1.44 -24.51 5.81
CA ASP A 25 2.44 -23.74 5.04
C ASP A 25 2.14 -22.23 4.95
N ARG A 26 1.07 -21.74 5.64
CA ARG A 26 0.63 -20.36 5.60
C ARG A 26 1.75 -19.37 5.98
N PHE A 27 2.48 -19.65 7.05
CA PHE A 27 3.59 -18.81 7.49
C PHE A 27 4.64 -18.63 6.38
N ASN A 28 5.10 -19.73 5.79
CA ASN A 28 6.12 -19.70 4.74
C ASN A 28 5.62 -19.03 3.44
N LYS A 29 4.35 -19.21 3.09
CA LYS A 29 3.72 -18.50 1.96
C LYS A 29 3.63 -17.00 2.22
N THR A 30 3.23 -16.60 3.42
CA THR A 30 3.18 -15.18 3.82
C THR A 30 4.58 -14.54 3.81
N LYS A 31 5.58 -15.27 4.31
CA LYS A 31 6.99 -14.83 4.24
C LYS A 31 7.46 -14.64 2.80
N LEU A 32 7.17 -15.58 1.92
CA LEU A 32 7.52 -15.45 0.49
C LEU A 32 6.80 -14.27 -0.17
N ALA A 33 5.50 -14.10 0.11
CA ALA A 33 4.74 -12.96 -0.39
C ALA A 33 5.36 -11.63 0.06
N LEU A 34 5.73 -11.51 1.35
CA LEU A 34 6.43 -10.31 1.84
C LEU A 34 7.73 -10.04 1.10
N LEU A 35 8.54 -11.06 0.81
CA LEU A 35 9.79 -10.90 0.06
C LEU A 35 9.53 -10.38 -1.37
N VAL A 36 8.43 -10.79 -2.00
CA VAL A 36 8.01 -10.30 -3.31
C VAL A 36 7.63 -8.82 -3.21
N GLU A 37 6.76 -8.44 -2.27
CA GLU A 37 6.31 -7.04 -2.10
C GLU A 37 7.46 -6.09 -1.75
N ILE A 38 8.44 -6.53 -0.94
CA ILE A 38 9.64 -5.74 -0.68
C ILE A 38 10.39 -5.48 -2.00
N GLY A 39 10.44 -6.46 -2.90
CA GLY A 39 11.06 -6.32 -4.22
C GLY A 39 10.27 -5.39 -5.14
N GLU A 40 8.95 -5.45 -5.12
CA GLU A 40 8.09 -4.56 -5.90
C GLU A 40 8.21 -3.12 -5.40
N CYS A 41 8.17 -2.91 -4.08
CA CYS A 41 8.43 -1.61 -3.45
C CYS A 41 9.82 -1.05 -3.82
N ALA A 42 10.88 -1.88 -3.76
CA ALA A 42 12.21 -1.47 -4.19
C ALA A 42 12.26 -1.12 -5.69
N ASN A 43 11.51 -1.84 -6.53
CA ASN A 43 11.41 -1.58 -7.96
C ASN A 43 10.73 -0.25 -8.27
N GLU A 44 9.71 0.14 -7.50
CA GLU A 44 9.07 1.46 -7.62
C GLU A 44 9.96 2.57 -7.08
N TRP A 45 10.66 2.36 -5.95
CA TRP A 45 11.65 3.30 -5.43
C TRP A 45 12.82 3.54 -6.40
N ARG A 46 13.28 2.51 -7.12
CA ARG A 46 14.32 2.54 -8.16
C ARG A 46 15.73 2.99 -7.72
N GLY A 47 15.91 3.50 -6.52
CA GLY A 47 17.19 4.09 -6.08
C GLY A 47 18.38 3.13 -6.05
N PHE A 48 18.14 1.81 -6.03
CA PHE A 48 19.19 0.80 -6.14
C PHE A 48 19.69 0.60 -7.59
N LYS A 49 18.94 1.11 -8.59
CA LYS A 49 19.26 0.92 -10.04
C LYS A 49 20.30 1.95 -10.49
N TYR A 50 21.53 1.85 -9.97
CA TYR A 50 22.64 2.77 -10.30
C TYR A 50 22.96 2.83 -11.79
N TRP A 51 22.50 1.85 -12.57
CA TRP A 51 22.66 1.78 -14.03
C TRP A 51 21.54 2.49 -14.80
N SER A 52 20.57 3.09 -14.15
CA SER A 52 19.39 3.69 -14.77
C SER A 52 19.26 5.15 -14.40
N THR A 53 18.95 6.00 -15.36
CA THR A 53 18.62 7.43 -15.14
C THR A 53 17.13 7.67 -14.90
N LYS A 54 16.29 6.64 -15.10
CA LYS A 54 14.83 6.76 -14.89
C LYS A 54 14.53 6.92 -13.39
N LYS A 55 13.88 8.04 -13.05
CA LYS A 55 13.48 8.35 -11.68
C LYS A 55 12.25 7.55 -11.24
N PRO A 56 11.99 7.42 -9.93
CA PRO A 56 10.71 6.94 -9.40
C PRO A 56 9.54 7.73 -10.00
N THR A 57 8.41 7.06 -10.16
CA THR A 57 7.15 7.70 -10.52
C THR A 57 6.48 8.15 -9.24
N GLU A 58 6.29 9.46 -9.06
CA GLU A 58 5.66 9.99 -7.85
C GLU A 58 4.20 9.57 -7.78
N PHE A 59 3.45 9.80 -8.85
CA PHE A 59 2.07 9.33 -9.02
C PHE A 59 1.75 9.14 -10.50
N ILE A 60 0.69 8.40 -10.76
CA ILE A 60 0.06 8.29 -12.08
C ILE A 60 -1.42 8.63 -11.96
N HIS A 61 -2.02 9.15 -13.02
CA HIS A 61 -3.48 9.26 -13.09
C HIS A 61 -4.06 7.97 -13.67
N THR A 62 -5.17 7.52 -13.10
CA THR A 62 -5.86 6.30 -13.51
C THR A 62 -7.36 6.41 -13.29
N THR A 63 -8.12 5.72 -14.14
CA THR A 63 -9.56 5.50 -13.95
C THR A 63 -9.85 4.33 -13.02
N ALA A 64 -8.86 3.46 -12.76
CA ALA A 64 -9.05 2.29 -11.92
C ALA A 64 -9.37 2.69 -10.47
N GLY A 65 -10.58 2.32 -10.01
CA GLY A 65 -11.10 2.67 -8.69
C GLY A 65 -11.39 4.17 -8.50
N ALA A 66 -11.41 4.95 -9.59
CA ALA A 66 -11.85 6.34 -9.53
C ALA A 66 -13.38 6.40 -9.40
N THR A 67 -13.84 7.29 -8.56
CA THR A 67 -15.25 7.62 -8.33
C THR A 67 -15.40 9.13 -8.31
N VAL A 68 -16.62 9.63 -8.36
CA VAL A 68 -16.90 11.06 -8.24
C VAL A 68 -16.29 11.66 -6.98
N GLU A 69 -16.35 10.91 -5.85
CA GLU A 69 -15.87 11.40 -4.56
C GLU A 69 -14.35 11.54 -4.51
N ASN A 70 -13.60 10.57 -5.09
CA ASN A 70 -12.15 10.50 -5.01
C ASN A 70 -11.43 10.99 -6.26
N ALA A 71 -12.15 11.44 -7.28
CA ALA A 71 -11.55 11.99 -8.50
C ALA A 71 -10.77 13.27 -8.23
N ASP A 72 -9.56 13.35 -8.78
CA ASP A 72 -8.78 14.59 -8.84
C ASP A 72 -9.26 15.49 -9.98
N TYR A 73 -9.68 14.88 -11.09
CA TYR A 73 -10.28 15.55 -12.24
C TYR A 73 -11.13 14.57 -13.06
N PHE A 74 -11.87 15.12 -14.01
CA PHE A 74 -12.61 14.37 -15.02
C PHE A 74 -12.09 14.72 -16.40
N GLU A 75 -12.15 13.79 -17.33
CA GLU A 75 -11.78 13.99 -18.73
C GLU A 75 -12.97 13.69 -19.64
N CYS A 76 -13.20 14.59 -20.58
CA CYS A 76 -14.19 14.36 -21.63
C CYS A 76 -13.66 13.37 -22.66
N MET A 77 -14.39 12.27 -22.87
CA MET A 77 -13.98 11.17 -23.76
C MET A 77 -14.56 11.29 -25.18
N GLU A 78 -14.91 12.50 -25.64
CA GLU A 78 -15.39 12.75 -27.01
C GLU A 78 -14.26 12.87 -28.04
N GLY A 79 -13.06 12.38 -27.71
CA GLY A 79 -11.94 12.33 -28.65
C GLY A 79 -11.43 13.71 -29.09
N ASP A 80 -11.12 13.86 -30.40
CA ASP A 80 -10.44 15.03 -30.95
C ASP A 80 -11.24 16.35 -30.86
N GLU A 81 -12.53 16.31 -30.56
CA GLU A 81 -13.40 17.48 -30.56
C GLU A 81 -13.49 18.23 -29.23
N CYS A 82 -13.26 17.54 -28.09
CA CYS A 82 -13.29 18.19 -26.77
C CYS A 82 -12.03 17.85 -25.94
N GLY A 83 -11.90 16.62 -25.42
CA GLY A 83 -10.74 16.19 -24.64
C GLY A 83 -10.43 17.04 -23.40
N GLU A 84 -11.41 17.81 -22.91
CA GLU A 84 -11.18 18.78 -21.83
C GLU A 84 -11.02 18.11 -20.49
N ILE A 85 -10.05 18.61 -19.72
CA ILE A 85 -9.88 18.29 -18.31
C ILE A 85 -10.81 19.21 -17.51
N LEU A 86 -11.64 18.60 -16.66
CA LEU A 86 -12.69 19.25 -15.91
C LEU A 86 -12.49 19.01 -14.41
N TYR A 87 -12.67 20.04 -13.61
CA TYR A 87 -12.58 19.95 -12.16
C TYR A 87 -13.96 20.14 -11.53
N LYS A 88 -14.25 19.39 -10.46
CA LYS A 88 -15.54 19.47 -9.76
C LYS A 88 -15.78 20.82 -9.09
N GLU A 89 -14.73 21.57 -8.82
CA GLU A 89 -14.80 22.95 -8.31
C GLU A 89 -15.37 23.93 -9.33
N ASP A 90 -15.20 23.64 -10.64
CA ASP A 90 -15.67 24.48 -11.73
C ASP A 90 -17.07 24.07 -12.22
N PHE A 91 -17.45 22.82 -11.98
CA PHE A 91 -18.70 22.24 -12.50
C PHE A 91 -19.42 21.40 -11.45
N GLU A 92 -20.38 21.97 -10.75
CA GLU A 92 -21.14 21.31 -9.68
C GLU A 92 -21.86 20.03 -10.15
N CYS A 93 -22.24 19.95 -11.43
CA CYS A 93 -22.87 18.75 -12.01
C CYS A 93 -21.98 17.51 -11.94
N LEU A 94 -20.63 17.66 -11.90
CA LEU A 94 -19.69 16.56 -11.74
C LEU A 94 -19.70 15.92 -10.33
N LEU A 95 -20.42 16.51 -9.38
CA LEU A 95 -20.63 15.93 -8.04
C LEU A 95 -21.75 14.88 -8.02
N ASP A 96 -22.60 14.84 -9.06
CA ASP A 96 -23.65 13.83 -9.18
C ASP A 96 -23.05 12.55 -9.81
N PRO A 97 -23.05 11.40 -9.09
CA PRO A 97 -22.51 10.14 -9.61
C PRO A 97 -23.26 9.60 -10.85
N ASN A 98 -24.48 10.12 -11.13
CA ASN A 98 -25.26 9.75 -12.31
C ASN A 98 -25.09 10.72 -13.47
N TYR A 99 -24.31 11.79 -13.29
CA TYR A 99 -24.03 12.76 -14.35
C TYR A 99 -22.80 12.32 -15.15
N ASP A 100 -23.01 12.06 -16.42
CA ASP A 100 -21.96 11.55 -17.32
C ASP A 100 -21.71 12.44 -18.55
N GLU A 101 -22.55 13.48 -18.78
CA GLU A 101 -22.41 14.40 -19.91
C GLU A 101 -21.27 15.41 -19.68
N CYS A 102 -20.51 15.73 -20.71
CA CYS A 102 -19.52 16.80 -20.61
C CYS A 102 -20.20 18.19 -20.48
N PRO A 103 -19.94 18.94 -19.39
CA PRO A 103 -20.59 20.25 -19.20
C PRO A 103 -20.14 21.30 -20.23
N LYS A 104 -19.03 21.07 -20.96
CA LYS A 104 -18.55 22.00 -22.00
C LYS A 104 -19.12 21.70 -23.37
N CYS A 105 -18.90 20.50 -23.90
CA CYS A 105 -19.34 20.18 -25.27
C CYS A 105 -20.78 19.68 -25.37
N LYS A 106 -21.36 19.20 -24.28
CA LYS A 106 -22.74 18.65 -24.24
C LYS A 106 -22.99 17.44 -25.14
N VAL A 107 -21.91 16.74 -25.52
CA VAL A 107 -21.96 15.58 -26.44
C VAL A 107 -21.17 14.42 -25.86
N GLY A 108 -19.96 14.68 -25.36
CA GLY A 108 -19.10 13.66 -24.80
C GLY A 108 -19.51 13.23 -23.38
N TYR A 109 -19.01 12.07 -22.96
CA TYR A 109 -19.15 11.61 -21.58
C TYR A 109 -17.88 11.92 -20.79
N VAL A 110 -18.03 12.07 -19.47
CA VAL A 110 -16.93 12.37 -18.56
C VAL A 110 -16.50 11.12 -17.77
N VAL A 111 -15.19 10.96 -17.63
CA VAL A 111 -14.60 9.84 -16.88
C VAL A 111 -13.78 10.40 -15.74
N PRO A 112 -13.99 9.93 -14.49
CA PRO A 112 -13.19 10.33 -13.35
C PRO A 112 -11.78 9.76 -13.41
N PHE A 113 -10.80 10.57 -13.04
CA PHE A 113 -9.40 10.18 -12.85
C PHE A 113 -8.94 10.50 -11.42
N ARG A 114 -8.21 9.58 -10.82
CA ARG A 114 -7.58 9.78 -9.52
C ARG A 114 -6.07 9.55 -9.60
N LYS A 115 -5.35 10.15 -8.66
CA LYS A 115 -3.93 9.83 -8.45
C LYS A 115 -3.80 8.44 -7.82
N LYS A 116 -2.83 7.72 -8.35
CA LYS A 116 -2.33 6.48 -7.80
C LYS A 116 -0.85 6.69 -7.45
N TYR A 117 -0.43 6.26 -6.27
CA TYR A 117 0.93 6.41 -5.75
C TYR A 117 1.63 5.03 -5.72
N PRO A 118 2.27 4.59 -6.82
CA PRO A 118 2.76 3.22 -6.95
C PRO A 118 3.66 2.79 -5.79
N LEU A 119 4.64 3.61 -5.44
CA LEU A 119 5.58 3.29 -4.35
C LEU A 119 4.88 3.11 -2.99
N LEU A 120 3.90 3.97 -2.68
CA LEU A 120 3.15 3.87 -1.42
C LEU A 120 2.21 2.65 -1.41
N GLU A 121 1.66 2.28 -2.57
CA GLU A 121 0.84 1.08 -2.71
C GLU A 121 1.66 -0.19 -2.45
N GLU A 122 2.83 -0.34 -3.10
CA GLU A 122 3.69 -1.51 -2.89
C GLU A 122 4.23 -1.59 -1.46
N TYR A 123 4.56 -0.43 -0.85
CA TYR A 123 4.89 -0.38 0.57
C TYR A 123 3.71 -0.87 1.44
N SER A 124 2.49 -0.44 1.13
CA SER A 124 1.29 -0.84 1.89
C SER A 124 0.97 -2.33 1.71
N ASP A 125 1.15 -2.89 0.51
CA ASP A 125 0.96 -4.32 0.27
C ASP A 125 1.95 -5.16 1.09
N GLY A 126 3.21 -4.77 1.14
CA GLY A 126 4.17 -5.41 2.04
C GLY A 126 3.82 -5.24 3.53
N LEU A 127 3.26 -4.10 3.95
CA LEU A 127 2.82 -3.90 5.34
C LEU A 127 1.70 -4.87 5.73
N HIS A 128 0.77 -5.20 4.82
CA HIS A 128 -0.23 -6.24 5.06
C HIS A 128 0.41 -7.59 5.41
N PHE A 129 1.46 -8.00 4.69
CA PHE A 129 2.15 -9.26 4.96
C PHE A 129 3.03 -9.21 6.23
N VAL A 130 3.63 -8.07 6.55
CA VAL A 130 4.32 -7.89 7.85
C VAL A 130 3.34 -8.08 8.99
N MET A 131 2.16 -7.45 8.93
CA MET A 131 1.11 -7.61 9.94
C MET A 131 0.57 -9.03 10.01
N GLN A 132 0.41 -9.69 8.85
CA GLN A 132 -0.02 -11.09 8.78
C GLN A 132 0.95 -12.02 9.51
N LEU A 133 2.26 -11.86 9.31
CA LEU A 133 3.28 -12.63 10.03
C LEU A 133 3.20 -12.42 11.55
N GLY A 134 2.98 -11.19 12.02
CA GLY A 134 2.80 -10.90 13.45
C GLY A 134 1.58 -11.61 14.05
N LEU A 135 0.49 -11.72 13.28
CA LEU A 135 -0.70 -12.48 13.69
C LEU A 135 -0.45 -13.99 13.75
N GLU A 136 0.47 -14.52 12.93
CA GLU A 136 0.82 -15.97 12.98
C GLU A 136 1.61 -16.33 14.24
N ILE A 137 2.49 -15.44 14.70
CA ILE A 137 3.33 -15.68 15.88
C ILE A 137 2.75 -15.10 17.18
N ASN A 138 1.54 -14.52 17.14
CA ASN A 138 0.88 -13.86 18.27
C ASN A 138 1.75 -12.78 18.97
N SER A 139 2.46 -11.99 18.18
CA SER A 139 3.32 -10.92 18.69
C SER A 139 2.54 -9.77 19.31
N ASP A 140 3.18 -9.03 20.22
CA ASP A 140 2.64 -7.75 20.74
C ASP A 140 2.82 -6.65 19.67
N PHE A 141 1.76 -5.90 19.41
CA PHE A 141 1.60 -4.95 18.31
C PHE A 141 2.03 -3.52 18.65
N ARG A 142 2.60 -3.29 19.83
CA ARG A 142 3.09 -1.99 20.26
C ARG A 142 4.59 -1.88 20.05
N ILE A 143 4.99 -1.00 19.15
CA ILE A 143 6.39 -0.71 18.94
C ILE A 143 6.72 0.62 19.62
N PRO A 144 7.65 0.65 20.58
CA PRO A 144 8.26 1.90 20.96
C PRO A 144 9.04 2.41 19.74
N TYR A 145 8.57 3.49 19.11
CA TYR A 145 9.27 4.16 18.03
C TYR A 145 10.46 4.93 18.62
N ASN A 146 11.50 4.19 18.92
CA ASN A 146 12.84 4.77 19.05
C ASN A 146 13.52 4.53 17.71
N ARG A 147 13.80 5.59 16.95
CA ARG A 147 14.61 5.48 15.74
C ARG A 147 15.91 4.73 16.06
N LEU A 148 15.85 3.42 15.94
CA LEU A 148 17.03 2.56 15.99
C LEU A 148 17.61 2.53 14.57
N THR A 149 18.12 3.68 14.10
CA THR A 149 18.71 3.80 12.77
C THR A 149 20.01 3.02 12.69
N PHE A 150 19.93 1.72 12.46
CA PHE A 150 21.08 0.89 12.07
C PHE A 150 21.45 1.11 10.60
N SER A 151 20.50 1.55 9.78
CA SER A 151 20.67 1.73 8.35
C SER A 151 21.18 3.12 8.02
N LYS A 152 22.22 3.21 7.16
CA LYS A 152 22.82 4.47 6.74
C LYS A 152 22.08 5.15 5.60
N ASN A 153 21.32 4.39 4.83
CA ASN A 153 20.60 4.84 3.65
C ASN A 153 19.44 3.88 3.33
N ILE A 154 18.62 4.25 2.33
CA ILE A 154 17.43 3.47 1.92
C ILE A 154 17.83 2.05 1.44
N THR A 155 18.92 1.91 0.71
CA THR A 155 19.38 0.58 0.24
C THR A 155 19.71 -0.34 1.40
N ASP A 156 20.42 0.17 2.42
CA ASP A 156 20.72 -0.60 3.63
C ASP A 156 19.44 -0.97 4.38
N LYS A 157 18.43 -0.08 4.38
CA LYS A 157 17.13 -0.33 4.99
C LYS A 157 16.39 -1.48 4.28
N PHE A 158 16.30 -1.47 2.95
CA PHE A 158 15.74 -2.59 2.18
C PHE A 158 16.49 -3.90 2.45
N ASN A 159 17.81 -3.88 2.45
CA ASN A 159 18.62 -5.07 2.72
C ASN A 159 18.37 -5.62 4.14
N SER A 160 18.20 -4.73 5.14
CA SER A 160 17.87 -5.12 6.52
C SER A 160 16.50 -5.80 6.58
N VAL A 161 15.48 -5.22 5.95
CA VAL A 161 14.12 -5.79 5.89
C VAL A 161 14.12 -7.15 5.19
N TYR A 162 14.81 -7.29 4.05
CA TYR A 162 14.98 -8.59 3.38
C TYR A 162 15.62 -9.64 4.27
N LEU A 163 16.74 -9.28 4.92
CA LEU A 163 17.48 -10.20 5.78
C LEU A 163 16.63 -10.68 6.95
N LEU A 164 15.95 -9.76 7.63
CA LEU A 164 15.10 -10.07 8.77
C LEU A 164 13.91 -10.94 8.33
N THR A 165 13.24 -10.61 7.22
CA THR A 165 12.18 -11.45 6.67
C THR A 165 12.65 -12.87 6.36
N ALA A 166 13.81 -13.01 5.69
CA ALA A 166 14.35 -14.31 5.32
C ALA A 166 14.69 -15.19 6.54
N ARG A 167 15.09 -14.57 7.65
CA ARG A 167 15.49 -15.26 8.91
C ARG A 167 14.33 -15.70 9.77
N LEU A 168 13.13 -15.12 9.59
CA LEU A 168 11.98 -15.55 10.37
C LEU A 168 11.71 -17.03 10.17
N GLU A 169 11.58 -17.77 11.27
CA GLU A 169 11.27 -19.19 11.29
C GLU A 169 10.00 -19.40 12.14
N GLU A 170 9.20 -20.39 11.78
CA GLU A 170 8.02 -20.77 12.54
C GLU A 170 8.41 -21.76 13.65
N GLY A 171 7.97 -21.51 14.88
CA GLY A 171 8.00 -22.52 15.95
C GLY A 171 8.89 -22.24 17.14
N ASN A 172 9.64 -21.14 17.17
CA ASN A 172 10.41 -20.71 18.34
C ASN A 172 9.86 -19.41 18.94
N LEU A 173 8.72 -19.50 19.64
CA LEU A 173 7.92 -18.38 20.14
C LEU A 173 8.70 -17.21 20.77
N LEU A 174 9.84 -17.48 21.42
CA LEU A 174 10.64 -16.41 22.08
C LEU A 174 11.60 -15.70 21.14
N LEU A 175 12.18 -16.41 20.18
CA LEU A 175 13.09 -15.84 19.17
C LEU A 175 12.29 -15.18 18.05
N ASP A 176 11.19 -15.81 17.65
CA ASP A 176 10.31 -15.34 16.58
C ASP A 176 9.71 -13.98 16.92
N ASP A 177 9.23 -13.77 18.17
CA ASP A 177 8.70 -12.48 18.60
C ASP A 177 9.77 -11.38 18.55
N LYS A 178 10.99 -11.64 19.02
CA LYS A 178 12.06 -10.65 19.01
C LYS A 178 12.51 -10.29 17.59
N GLU A 179 12.72 -11.30 16.73
CA GLU A 179 13.13 -11.10 15.34
C GLU A 179 12.01 -10.42 14.54
N TYR A 180 10.77 -10.83 14.77
CA TYR A 180 9.62 -10.19 14.16
C TYR A 180 9.48 -8.71 14.58
N ARG A 181 9.62 -8.40 15.87
CA ARG A 181 9.56 -7.01 16.34
C ARG A 181 10.64 -6.13 15.73
N LEU A 182 11.83 -6.70 15.51
CA LEU A 182 12.89 -6.01 14.78
C LEU A 182 12.49 -5.79 13.31
N LEU A 183 11.96 -6.80 12.62
CA LEU A 183 11.43 -6.66 11.27
C LEU A 183 10.34 -5.59 11.19
N LEU A 184 9.37 -5.64 12.10
CA LEU A 184 8.27 -4.67 12.13
C LEU A 184 8.80 -3.25 12.34
N THR A 185 9.78 -3.05 13.24
CA THR A 185 10.42 -1.76 13.46
C THR A 185 11.15 -1.27 12.20
N GLU A 186 11.97 -2.12 11.58
CA GLU A 186 12.71 -1.79 10.36
C GLU A 186 11.78 -1.48 9.19
N TYR A 187 10.64 -2.20 9.09
CA TYR A 187 9.65 -1.96 8.06
C TYR A 187 8.92 -0.63 8.27
N VAL A 188 8.50 -0.33 9.48
CA VAL A 188 7.86 0.97 9.81
C VAL A 188 8.83 2.14 9.55
N GLU A 189 10.11 2.01 9.95
CA GLU A 189 11.12 3.02 9.65
C GLU A 189 11.40 3.18 8.15
N LEU A 190 11.19 2.14 7.34
CA LEU A 190 11.34 2.23 5.88
C LEU A 190 10.40 3.30 5.28
N ALA A 191 9.20 3.50 5.82
CA ALA A 191 8.28 4.57 5.39
C ALA A 191 8.95 5.94 5.48
N ASP A 192 9.60 6.24 6.61
CA ASP A 192 10.32 7.52 6.81
C ASP A 192 11.45 7.70 5.78
N TYR A 193 12.21 6.62 5.50
CA TYR A 193 13.26 6.65 4.50
C TYR A 193 12.74 6.87 3.08
N LEU A 194 11.53 6.37 2.78
CA LEU A 194 10.85 6.58 1.51
C LEU A 194 10.13 7.94 1.42
N GLY A 195 10.10 8.70 2.54
CA GLY A 195 9.51 10.04 2.61
C GLY A 195 8.00 10.05 2.88
N PHE A 196 7.43 8.95 3.35
CA PHE A 196 6.01 8.87 3.70
C PHE A 196 5.75 9.36 5.11
N THR A 197 4.63 10.05 5.30
CA THR A 197 4.05 10.28 6.63
C THR A 197 3.25 9.06 7.06
N TRP A 198 3.12 8.87 8.38
CA TRP A 198 2.33 7.75 8.88
C TRP A 198 0.85 7.85 8.47
N ASP A 199 0.28 9.05 8.42
CA ASP A 199 -1.09 9.28 7.97
C ASP A 199 -1.31 8.80 6.52
N GLN A 200 -0.32 9.02 5.63
CA GLN A 200 -0.37 8.51 4.26
C GLN A 200 -0.33 6.97 4.22
N VAL A 201 0.53 6.37 5.02
CA VAL A 201 0.65 4.90 5.13
C VAL A 201 -0.65 4.29 5.63
N GLU A 202 -1.22 4.85 6.70
CA GLU A 202 -2.46 4.37 7.30
C GLU A 202 -3.64 4.50 6.34
N ALA A 203 -3.78 5.65 5.67
CA ALA A 203 -4.83 5.86 4.67
C ALA A 203 -4.74 4.85 3.51
N MET A 204 -3.53 4.62 2.97
CA MET A 204 -3.30 3.64 1.91
C MET A 204 -3.57 2.21 2.38
N TYR A 205 -3.17 1.87 3.62
CA TYR A 205 -3.44 0.56 4.20
C TYR A 205 -4.94 0.25 4.24
N TYR A 206 -5.77 1.19 4.70
CA TYR A 206 -7.23 1.02 4.72
C TYR A 206 -7.83 0.93 3.31
N GLU A 207 -7.31 1.69 2.35
CA GLU A 207 -7.75 1.59 0.96
C GLU A 207 -7.46 0.20 0.39
N LYS A 208 -6.24 -0.30 0.53
CA LYS A 208 -5.83 -1.64 0.07
C LYS A 208 -6.61 -2.73 0.79
N ASN A 209 -6.87 -2.58 2.09
CA ASN A 209 -7.68 -3.54 2.85
C ASN A 209 -9.10 -3.66 2.27
N LYS A 210 -9.76 -2.55 1.92
CA LYS A 210 -11.07 -2.55 1.25
C LYS A 210 -11.01 -3.29 -0.09
N ILE A 211 -9.97 -3.03 -0.90
CA ILE A 211 -9.75 -3.72 -2.18
C ILE A 211 -9.61 -5.23 -1.96
N ASN A 212 -8.81 -5.64 -0.97
CA ASN A 212 -8.59 -7.05 -0.64
C ASN A 212 -9.90 -7.73 -0.18
N HIS A 213 -10.72 -7.06 0.62
CA HIS A 213 -12.04 -7.56 0.98
C HIS A 213 -12.97 -7.71 -0.24
N LYS A 214 -12.93 -6.78 -1.18
CA LYS A 214 -13.71 -6.87 -2.42
C LYS A 214 -13.27 -8.06 -3.26
N ARG A 215 -11.96 -8.25 -3.46
CA ARG A 215 -11.39 -9.41 -4.17
C ARG A 215 -11.89 -10.74 -3.59
N GLN A 216 -11.89 -10.88 -2.25
CA GLN A 216 -12.42 -12.09 -1.60
C GLN A 216 -13.93 -12.30 -1.87
N SER A 217 -14.73 -11.25 -2.07
CA SER A 217 -16.15 -11.36 -2.44
C SER A 217 -16.33 -11.80 -3.89
N GLU A 218 -15.40 -11.50 -4.76
CA GLU A 218 -15.44 -11.76 -6.20
C GLU A 218 -14.79 -13.10 -6.58
N GLY A 219 -14.29 -13.86 -5.60
CA GLY A 219 -13.69 -15.18 -5.81
C GLY A 219 -12.27 -15.15 -6.37
N TYR A 220 -11.53 -14.12 -6.00
CA TYR A 220 -10.12 -13.93 -6.37
C TYR A 220 -9.23 -14.99 -5.73
#